data_12cfb17b40044816cc9b1bf301115714
#
_entry.id   12cfb17b40044816cc9b1bf301115714
#
_cell.length_a   1.000
_cell.length_b   1.000
_cell.length_c   1.000
_cell.angle_alpha   90.00
_cell.angle_beta   90.00
_cell.angle_gamma   90.00
#
_symmetry.space_group_name_H-M   'P 1'
#
loop_
_entity.id
_entity.type
_entity.pdbx_description
1 polymer ?
#
loop_
_entity_poly.entity_id
_entity_poly.type
_entity_poly.pdbx_seq_one_letter_code
_entity_poly.pdbx_strand_id
1 'polypeptide(L)'
;WSSDVCSSDLGVIFMKTYVEIIDIVGRQILDSRCFPTVEVEVYLEDGTVGRAAVPSGASTGIYEAVELRDGDKDNYLGKSVENAVKNVNDIIAEELIGCNVFDQTYIDKTMIELDGTPNKGKLGANAILGVSLACAQAAANSLGLPLYKYIGGVNAKTLPVPMMNIINGGSHADNSVDLD
;
A
#
# COMPACT_ATOMS: atom_id res chain seq x y z
N TRP A 1 -7.27 54.25 -17.38
CA TRP A 1 -6.80 53.00 -16.83
C TRP A 1 -7.60 52.79 -15.54
N SER A 2 -8.64 51.97 -15.65
CA SER A 2 -9.54 51.62 -14.57
C SER A 2 -8.84 50.62 -13.66
N SER A 3 -8.73 50.98 -12.40
CA SER A 3 -8.14 50.17 -11.31
C SER A 3 -9.21 49.35 -10.58
N ASP A 4 -10.02 48.62 -11.34
CA ASP A 4 -10.99 47.69 -10.76
C ASP A 4 -10.51 46.22 -10.94
N VAL A 5 -9.38 45.92 -10.32
CA VAL A 5 -9.07 44.53 -9.97
C VAL A 5 -9.81 44.25 -8.67
N CYS A 6 -10.98 43.61 -8.81
CA CYS A 6 -11.79 43.13 -7.71
C CYS A 6 -10.98 42.17 -6.85
N SER A 7 -10.67 42.58 -5.62
CA SER A 7 -9.86 41.84 -4.64
C SER A 7 -10.60 40.62 -4.01
N SER A 8 -11.66 40.13 -4.66
CA SER A 8 -12.49 39.05 -4.14
C SER A 8 -12.12 37.64 -4.68
N ASP A 9 -11.19 37.53 -5.64
CA ASP A 9 -10.85 36.24 -6.27
C ASP A 9 -9.40 35.77 -6.01
N LEU A 10 -8.71 36.37 -5.06
CA LEU A 10 -7.56 35.70 -4.46
C LEU A 10 -8.10 34.64 -3.52
N GLY A 11 -8.54 33.53 -4.09
CA GLY A 11 -8.76 32.32 -3.34
C GLY A 11 -7.47 32.02 -2.59
N VAL A 12 -7.51 32.13 -1.27
CA VAL A 12 -6.40 31.74 -0.41
C VAL A 12 -6.17 30.28 -0.72
N ILE A 13 -5.13 29.98 -1.49
CA ILE A 13 -4.68 28.62 -1.71
C ILE A 13 -4.13 28.16 -0.36
N PHE A 14 -4.99 27.57 0.46
CA PHE A 14 -4.54 26.84 1.64
C PHE A 14 -3.71 25.68 1.12
N MET A 15 -2.39 25.75 1.28
CA MET A 15 -1.53 24.61 1.08
C MET A 15 -1.99 23.53 2.08
N LYS A 16 -2.50 22.43 1.57
CA LYS A 16 -2.80 21.25 2.40
C LYS A 16 -1.49 20.69 2.92
N THR A 17 -1.12 21.06 4.13
CA THR A 17 0.08 20.56 4.81
C THR A 17 -0.22 19.40 5.75
N TYR A 18 -1.50 19.20 6.05
CA TYR A 18 -2.01 18.18 6.94
C TYR A 18 -3.39 17.72 6.44
N VAL A 19 -3.58 16.42 6.34
CA VAL A 19 -4.87 15.78 6.12
C VAL A 19 -4.91 14.52 6.95
N GLU A 20 -5.89 14.45 7.83
CA GLU A 20 -6.02 13.39 8.82
C GLU A 20 -6.52 12.09 8.20
N ILE A 21 -5.94 10.97 8.62
CA ILE A 21 -6.48 9.64 8.38
C ILE A 21 -7.62 9.43 9.38
N ILE A 22 -8.85 9.27 8.87
CA ILE A 22 -10.03 9.08 9.73
C ILE A 22 -10.46 7.63 9.86
N ASP A 23 -10.08 6.77 8.90
CA ASP A 23 -10.38 5.35 8.97
C ASP A 23 -9.43 4.54 8.07
N ILE A 24 -9.17 3.29 8.45
CA ILE A 24 -8.40 2.31 7.67
C ILE A 24 -9.13 0.98 7.71
N VAL A 25 -9.49 0.47 6.54
CA VAL A 25 -10.25 -0.78 6.40
C VAL A 25 -9.49 -1.78 5.55
N GLY A 26 -9.07 -2.88 6.17
CA GLY A 26 -8.50 -4.04 5.49
C GLY A 26 -9.57 -5.08 5.15
N ARG A 27 -9.41 -5.74 4.02
CA ARG A 27 -10.24 -6.88 3.62
C ARG A 27 -9.46 -7.93 2.86
N GLN A 28 -9.95 -9.16 2.90
CA GLN A 28 -9.44 -10.23 2.05
C GLN A 28 -10.12 -10.15 0.69
N ILE A 29 -9.32 -10.18 -0.38
CA ILE A 29 -9.78 -10.30 -1.77
C ILE A 29 -9.08 -11.46 -2.45
N LEU A 30 -9.48 -11.81 -3.67
CA LEU A 30 -8.82 -12.83 -4.47
C LEU A 30 -7.92 -12.20 -5.54
N ASP A 31 -6.71 -12.71 -5.68
CA ASP A 31 -5.78 -12.33 -6.74
C ASP A 31 -6.15 -12.98 -8.09
N SER A 32 -5.36 -12.71 -9.14
CA SER A 32 -5.59 -13.27 -10.49
C SER A 32 -5.43 -14.79 -10.57
N ARG A 33 -4.86 -15.41 -9.53
CA ARG A 33 -4.70 -16.87 -9.39
C ARG A 33 -5.75 -17.47 -8.47
N CYS A 34 -6.76 -16.70 -8.08
CA CYS A 34 -7.81 -17.05 -7.11
C CYS A 34 -7.27 -17.40 -5.71
N PHE A 35 -6.12 -16.85 -5.33
CA PHE A 35 -5.62 -16.93 -3.96
C PHE A 35 -5.96 -15.67 -3.17
N PRO A 36 -6.24 -15.80 -1.85
CA PRO A 36 -6.46 -14.66 -1.00
C PRO A 36 -5.27 -13.71 -0.95
N THR A 37 -5.56 -12.41 -0.96
CA THR A 37 -4.60 -11.35 -0.66
C THR A 37 -5.27 -10.22 0.12
N VAL A 38 -4.46 -9.30 0.66
CA VAL A 38 -4.93 -8.17 1.45
C VAL A 38 -5.21 -6.99 0.52
N GLU A 39 -6.37 -6.36 0.69
CA GLU A 39 -6.69 -5.04 0.16
C GLU A 39 -6.94 -4.09 1.33
N VAL A 40 -6.45 -2.86 1.21
CA VAL A 40 -6.63 -1.81 2.22
C VAL A 40 -7.22 -0.57 1.58
N GLU A 41 -8.18 0.04 2.25
CA GLU A 41 -8.70 1.38 1.97
C GLU A 41 -8.36 2.31 3.14
N VAL A 42 -7.89 3.51 2.82
CA VAL A 42 -7.60 4.59 3.76
C VAL A 42 -8.51 5.75 3.45
N TYR A 43 -9.25 6.20 4.44
CA TYR A 43 -10.21 7.30 4.35
C TYR A 43 -9.63 8.54 5.01
N LEU A 44 -9.74 9.69 4.35
CA LEU A 44 -9.23 10.96 4.82
C LEU A 44 -10.36 11.92 5.21
N GLU A 45 -10.06 12.87 6.10
CA GLU A 45 -11.01 13.90 6.56
C GLU A 45 -11.57 14.78 5.44
N ASP A 46 -10.84 14.93 4.33
CA ASP A 46 -11.27 15.67 3.15
C ASP A 46 -12.21 14.87 2.22
N GLY A 47 -12.59 13.65 2.62
CA GLY A 47 -13.43 12.74 1.85
C GLY A 47 -12.68 11.93 0.79
N THR A 48 -11.36 12.12 0.68
CA THR A 48 -10.54 11.34 -0.25
C THR A 48 -10.34 9.91 0.26
N VAL A 49 -10.28 8.97 -0.67
CA VAL A 49 -9.99 7.56 -0.37
C VAL A 49 -8.79 7.10 -1.18
N GLY A 50 -7.86 6.42 -0.52
CA GLY A 50 -6.78 5.68 -1.14
C GLY A 50 -7.00 4.18 -1.00
N ARG A 51 -6.72 3.40 -2.05
CA ARG A 51 -6.94 1.97 -2.06
C ARG A 51 -5.74 1.26 -2.67
N ALA A 52 -5.32 0.17 -2.04
CA ALA A 52 -4.25 -0.67 -2.54
C ALA A 52 -4.53 -2.15 -2.28
N ALA A 53 -4.21 -2.98 -3.26
CA ALA A 53 -4.18 -4.44 -3.12
C ALA A 53 -2.73 -4.91 -3.10
N VAL A 54 -2.41 -5.81 -2.18
CA VAL A 54 -1.04 -6.29 -1.99
C VAL A 54 -0.71 -7.38 -3.00
N PRO A 55 0.36 -7.23 -3.79
CA PRO A 55 0.81 -8.30 -4.67
C PRO A 55 1.39 -9.46 -3.84
N SER A 56 1.12 -10.70 -4.25
CA SER A 56 1.66 -11.89 -3.65
C SER A 56 2.67 -12.56 -4.59
N GLY A 57 3.86 -12.91 -4.08
CA GLY A 57 4.88 -13.63 -4.81
C GLY A 57 4.53 -15.09 -5.06
N ALA A 58 5.21 -15.73 -6.01
CA ALA A 58 5.08 -17.16 -6.27
C ALA A 58 6.09 -18.01 -5.47
N SER A 59 7.22 -17.42 -5.09
CA SER A 59 8.29 -18.05 -4.31
C SER A 59 8.68 -17.16 -3.15
N THR A 60 9.31 -17.72 -2.13
CA THR A 60 9.79 -17.00 -0.95
C THR A 60 11.28 -17.24 -0.76
N GLY A 61 12.03 -16.18 -0.41
CA GLY A 61 13.43 -16.23 -0.03
C GLY A 61 13.61 -16.16 1.49
N ILE A 62 14.71 -16.67 2.00
CA ILE A 62 15.00 -16.69 3.44
C ILE A 62 15.22 -15.29 4.03
N TYR A 63 15.50 -14.30 3.19
CA TYR A 63 15.71 -12.89 3.59
C TYR A 63 14.50 -12.00 3.34
N GLU A 64 13.43 -12.55 2.78
CA GLU A 64 12.21 -11.79 2.53
C GLU A 64 11.43 -11.53 3.82
N ALA A 65 10.70 -10.43 3.85
CA ALA A 65 9.73 -10.19 4.90
C ALA A 65 8.57 -11.18 4.80
N VAL A 66 8.01 -11.55 5.94
CA VAL A 66 6.99 -12.61 6.03
C VAL A 66 5.65 -12.12 5.50
N GLU A 67 5.16 -12.74 4.43
CA GLU A 67 3.76 -12.66 4.06
C GLU A 67 2.95 -13.52 5.05
N LEU A 68 2.14 -12.86 5.87
CA LEU A 68 1.36 -13.56 6.89
C LEU A 68 0.20 -14.33 6.25
N ARG A 69 0.21 -15.65 6.41
CA ARG A 69 -0.83 -16.59 5.99
C ARG A 69 -1.37 -17.33 7.21
N ASP A 70 -2.65 -17.64 7.22
CA ASP A 70 -3.32 -18.23 8.38
C ASP A 70 -2.93 -19.69 8.63
N GLY A 71 -2.53 -20.42 7.59
CA GLY A 71 -2.09 -21.81 7.68
C GLY A 71 -3.23 -22.81 7.92
N ASP A 72 -4.47 -22.37 8.04
CA ASP A 72 -5.64 -23.22 8.19
C ASP A 72 -5.98 -23.89 6.86
N LYS A 73 -5.76 -25.19 6.76
CA LYS A 73 -5.96 -25.98 5.53
C LYS A 73 -7.40 -26.05 5.06
N ASP A 74 -8.36 -25.84 5.94
CA ASP A 74 -9.79 -25.86 5.61
C ASP A 74 -10.22 -24.57 4.90
N ASN A 75 -9.40 -23.51 5.01
CA ASN A 75 -9.63 -22.22 4.37
C ASN A 75 -8.56 -21.93 3.32
N TYR A 76 -8.94 -21.94 2.03
CA TYR A 76 -8.05 -21.66 0.89
C TYR A 76 -6.72 -22.46 0.93
N LEU A 77 -6.76 -23.72 1.40
CA LEU A 77 -5.57 -24.59 1.53
C LEU A 77 -4.46 -23.99 2.43
N GLY A 78 -4.83 -23.22 3.44
CA GLY A 78 -3.90 -22.54 4.35
C GLY A 78 -3.42 -21.16 3.87
N LYS A 79 -3.92 -20.67 2.73
CA LYS A 79 -3.48 -19.42 2.11
C LYS A 79 -4.36 -18.21 2.45
N SER A 80 -5.34 -18.35 3.34
CA SER A 80 -6.12 -17.24 3.86
C SER A 80 -5.25 -16.16 4.52
N VAL A 81 -5.71 -14.91 4.55
CA VAL A 81 -5.00 -13.77 5.11
C VAL A 81 -5.82 -13.02 6.17
N GLU A 82 -6.75 -13.70 6.80
CA GLU A 82 -7.67 -13.15 7.80
C GLU A 82 -6.92 -12.53 8.99
N ASN A 83 -5.83 -13.17 9.46
CA ASN A 83 -5.00 -12.63 10.52
C ASN A 83 -4.31 -11.32 10.11
N ALA A 84 -3.82 -11.23 8.88
CA ALA A 84 -3.25 -9.99 8.35
C ALA A 84 -4.31 -8.89 8.24
N VAL A 85 -5.50 -9.20 7.76
CA VAL A 85 -6.66 -8.29 7.71
C VAL A 85 -7.03 -7.80 9.13
N LYS A 86 -7.07 -8.71 10.08
CA LYS A 86 -7.33 -8.36 11.49
C LYS A 86 -6.25 -7.43 12.05
N ASN A 87 -4.98 -7.68 11.75
CA ASN A 87 -3.89 -6.80 12.17
C ASN A 87 -4.02 -5.40 11.58
N VAL A 88 -4.51 -5.26 10.33
CA VAL A 88 -4.82 -3.95 9.74
C VAL A 88 -5.93 -3.25 10.51
N ASN A 89 -7.06 -3.95 10.74
CA ASN A 89 -8.27 -3.33 11.30
C ASN A 89 -8.17 -3.03 12.80
N ASP A 90 -7.54 -3.92 13.58
CA ASP A 90 -7.57 -3.85 15.04
C ASP A 90 -6.29 -3.21 15.63
N ILE A 91 -5.16 -3.27 14.90
CA ILE A 91 -3.87 -2.85 15.45
C ILE A 91 -3.33 -1.63 14.70
N ILE A 92 -3.17 -1.75 13.37
CA ILE A 92 -2.56 -0.67 12.57
C ILE A 92 -3.50 0.52 12.45
N ALA A 93 -4.80 0.27 12.24
CA ALA A 93 -5.79 1.33 12.15
C ALA A 93 -5.86 2.17 13.44
N GLU A 94 -5.88 1.52 14.61
CA GLU A 94 -5.92 2.21 15.90
C GLU A 94 -4.74 3.17 16.09
N GLU A 95 -3.55 2.79 15.63
CA GLU A 95 -2.33 3.60 15.79
C GLU A 95 -2.22 4.74 14.77
N LEU A 96 -2.76 4.55 13.55
CA LEU A 96 -2.59 5.52 12.47
C LEU A 96 -3.77 6.49 12.29
N ILE A 97 -4.94 6.21 12.85
CA ILE A 97 -6.06 7.16 12.87
C ILE A 97 -5.62 8.44 13.62
N GLY A 98 -5.89 9.62 13.03
CA GLY A 98 -5.40 10.89 13.54
C GLY A 98 -4.06 11.34 12.97
N CYS A 99 -3.33 10.48 12.29
CA CYS A 99 -2.04 10.82 11.67
C CYS A 99 -2.21 11.59 10.37
N ASN A 100 -1.18 12.38 10.03
CA ASN A 100 -1.11 13.09 8.76
C ASN A 100 -0.74 12.13 7.62
N VAL A 101 -1.61 11.98 6.63
CA VAL A 101 -1.38 11.09 5.48
C VAL A 101 -0.16 11.47 4.64
N PHE A 102 0.29 12.73 4.68
CA PHE A 102 1.46 13.18 3.93
C PHE A 102 2.79 12.79 4.56
N ASP A 103 2.79 12.35 5.82
CA ASP A 103 4.02 11.90 6.50
C ASP A 103 4.24 10.39 6.32
N GLN A 104 4.48 9.98 5.07
CA GLN A 104 4.72 8.57 4.72
C GLN A 104 5.82 7.93 5.57
N THR A 105 6.89 8.70 5.84
CA THR A 105 8.03 8.18 6.63
C THR A 105 7.62 7.88 8.07
N TYR A 106 6.79 8.72 8.66
CA TYR A 106 6.26 8.50 10.01
C TYR A 106 5.33 7.27 10.03
N ILE A 107 4.39 7.18 9.08
CA ILE A 107 3.45 6.06 8.93
C ILE A 107 4.21 4.73 8.83
N ASP A 108 5.19 4.66 7.92
CA ASP A 108 5.95 3.43 7.69
C ASP A 108 6.78 3.02 8.91
N LYS A 109 7.44 3.99 9.58
CA LYS A 109 8.20 3.72 10.80
C LYS A 109 7.31 3.25 11.94
N THR A 110 6.18 3.88 12.15
CA THR A 110 5.20 3.49 13.17
C THR A 110 4.79 2.04 13.00
N MET A 111 4.45 1.62 11.79
CA MET A 111 4.09 0.23 11.51
C MET A 111 5.25 -0.76 11.73
N ILE A 112 6.47 -0.37 11.36
CA ILE A 112 7.66 -1.19 11.57
C ILE A 112 7.97 -1.35 13.07
N GLU A 113 7.86 -0.28 13.84
CA GLU A 113 8.06 -0.30 15.30
C GLU A 113 6.97 -1.11 16.01
N LEU A 114 5.72 -1.02 15.55
CA LEU A 114 4.58 -1.77 16.05
C LEU A 114 4.72 -3.28 15.81
N ASP A 115 5.29 -3.67 14.68
CA ASP A 115 5.67 -5.06 14.39
C ASP A 115 6.83 -5.50 15.29
N GLY A 116 7.90 -4.72 15.37
CA GLY A 116 9.05 -4.95 16.23
C GLY A 116 9.90 -6.17 15.86
N THR A 117 9.63 -6.84 14.74
CA THR A 117 10.40 -7.99 14.26
C THR A 117 11.24 -7.62 13.04
N PRO A 118 12.43 -8.23 12.84
CA PRO A 118 13.29 -7.89 11.72
C PRO A 118 12.69 -8.24 10.36
N ASN A 119 11.78 -9.22 10.31
CA ASN A 119 11.17 -9.75 9.09
C ASN A 119 9.66 -9.48 8.97
N LYS A 120 9.11 -8.59 9.80
CA LYS A 120 7.67 -8.24 9.84
C LYS A 120 6.74 -9.43 10.08
N GLY A 121 7.21 -10.37 10.90
CA GLY A 121 6.50 -11.62 11.16
C GLY A 121 5.31 -11.51 12.11
N LYS A 122 5.19 -10.42 12.88
CA LYS A 122 4.09 -10.22 13.83
C LYS A 122 2.82 -9.69 13.17
N LEU A 123 2.93 -8.59 12.43
CA LEU A 123 1.80 -7.98 11.74
C LEU A 123 1.61 -8.56 10.33
N GLY A 124 2.69 -8.98 9.70
CA GLY A 124 2.73 -9.42 8.32
C GLY A 124 3.17 -8.32 7.36
N ALA A 125 4.11 -8.64 6.47
CA ALA A 125 4.56 -7.71 5.44
C ALA A 125 3.41 -7.29 4.51
N ASN A 126 2.47 -8.18 4.24
CA ASN A 126 1.26 -7.90 3.46
C ASN A 126 0.36 -6.86 4.13
N ALA A 127 0.14 -6.93 5.45
CA ALA A 127 -0.63 -5.94 6.19
C ALA A 127 0.06 -4.57 6.13
N ILE A 128 1.35 -4.50 6.47
CA ILE A 128 2.15 -3.26 6.48
C ILE A 128 2.20 -2.63 5.08
N LEU A 129 2.49 -3.42 4.04
CA LEU A 129 2.58 -2.93 2.67
C LEU A 129 1.23 -2.43 2.16
N GLY A 130 0.13 -3.12 2.50
CA GLY A 130 -1.21 -2.71 2.12
C GLY A 130 -1.56 -1.32 2.63
N VAL A 131 -1.30 -1.06 3.91
CA VAL A 131 -1.55 0.25 4.53
C VAL A 131 -0.62 1.31 3.96
N SER A 132 0.68 1.04 3.84
CA SER A 132 1.67 1.98 3.29
C SER A 132 1.30 2.45 1.87
N LEU A 133 0.94 1.51 0.98
CA LEU A 133 0.53 1.82 -0.39
C LEU A 133 -0.82 2.57 -0.44
N ALA A 134 -1.79 2.21 0.41
CA ALA A 134 -3.08 2.87 0.46
C ALA A 134 -2.95 4.31 0.98
N CYS A 135 -2.09 4.57 1.97
CA CYS A 135 -1.77 5.91 2.44
C CYS A 135 -1.12 6.77 1.34
N ALA A 136 -0.13 6.22 0.63
CA ALA A 136 0.50 6.93 -0.49
C ALA A 136 -0.50 7.27 -1.60
N GLN A 137 -1.42 6.35 -1.91
CA GLN A 137 -2.48 6.58 -2.90
C GLN A 137 -3.48 7.63 -2.41
N ALA A 138 -3.87 7.60 -1.12
CA ALA A 138 -4.76 8.59 -0.52
C ALA A 138 -4.14 9.98 -0.57
N ALA A 139 -2.85 10.10 -0.18
CA ALA A 139 -2.11 11.35 -0.23
C ALA A 139 -2.02 11.92 -1.65
N ALA A 140 -1.70 11.07 -2.63
CA ALA A 140 -1.66 11.47 -4.04
C ALA A 140 -3.04 11.95 -4.53
N ASN A 141 -4.10 11.22 -4.21
CA ASN A 141 -5.47 11.57 -4.58
C ASN A 141 -5.92 12.90 -3.95
N SER A 142 -5.61 13.13 -2.66
CA SER A 142 -5.91 14.36 -1.94
C SER A 142 -5.23 15.59 -2.57
N LEU A 143 -4.04 15.42 -3.16
CA LEU A 143 -3.32 16.46 -3.89
C LEU A 143 -3.74 16.58 -5.37
N GLY A 144 -4.63 15.71 -5.85
CA GLY A 144 -5.00 15.65 -7.27
C GLY A 144 -3.85 15.21 -8.19
N LEU A 145 -2.89 14.44 -7.66
CA LEU A 145 -1.71 13.98 -8.38
C LEU A 145 -1.81 12.48 -8.68
N PRO A 146 -1.32 12.02 -9.84
CA PRO A 146 -1.11 10.60 -10.04
C PRO A 146 0.02 10.10 -9.14
N LEU A 147 -0.09 8.86 -8.63
CA LEU A 147 0.83 8.29 -7.65
C LEU A 147 2.31 8.38 -8.06
N TYR A 148 2.63 8.15 -9.34
CA TYR A 148 4.01 8.23 -9.83
C TYR A 148 4.62 9.63 -9.68
N LYS A 149 3.81 10.70 -9.79
CA LYS A 149 4.25 12.08 -9.57
C LYS A 149 4.40 12.40 -8.10
N TYR A 150 3.49 11.89 -7.27
CA TYR A 150 3.55 12.07 -5.82
C TYR A 150 4.85 11.46 -5.26
N ILE A 151 5.15 10.21 -5.62
CA ILE A 151 6.35 9.51 -5.13
C ILE A 151 7.62 10.03 -5.81
N GLY A 152 7.60 10.22 -7.12
CA GLY A 152 8.80 10.55 -7.91
C GLY A 152 9.11 12.04 -8.04
N GLY A 153 8.20 12.91 -7.61
CA GLY A 153 8.36 14.36 -7.69
C GLY A 153 8.47 14.90 -9.11
N VAL A 154 9.10 16.08 -9.26
CA VAL A 154 9.19 16.80 -10.54
C VAL A 154 10.00 16.08 -11.61
N ASN A 155 10.86 15.14 -11.23
CA ASN A 155 11.70 14.37 -12.14
C ASN A 155 11.07 13.05 -12.61
N ALA A 156 9.87 12.71 -12.14
CA ALA A 156 9.14 11.51 -12.55
C ALA A 156 8.58 11.64 -13.99
N LYS A 157 9.45 11.64 -14.98
CA LYS A 157 9.13 11.82 -16.42
C LYS A 157 9.74 10.78 -17.34
N THR A 158 10.54 9.87 -16.79
CA THR A 158 11.20 8.82 -17.56
C THR A 158 10.57 7.48 -17.24
N LEU A 159 10.07 6.78 -18.25
CA LEU A 159 9.59 5.42 -18.09
C LEU A 159 10.78 4.50 -17.78
N PRO A 160 10.63 3.55 -16.84
CA PRO A 160 11.66 2.55 -16.60
C PRO A 160 11.84 1.66 -17.83
N VAL A 161 13.06 1.13 -17.99
CA VAL A 161 13.29 0.07 -18.98
C VAL A 161 12.46 -1.13 -18.59
N PRO A 162 11.61 -1.67 -19.49
CA PRO A 162 10.79 -2.83 -19.18
C PRO A 162 11.67 -4.03 -18.81
N MET A 163 11.40 -4.60 -17.65
CA MET A 163 11.93 -5.91 -17.25
C MET A 163 10.77 -6.91 -17.33
N MET A 164 10.96 -7.98 -18.08
CA MET A 164 9.94 -9.01 -18.22
C MET A 164 10.57 -10.39 -18.20
N ASN A 165 9.81 -11.34 -17.70
CA ASN A 165 10.17 -12.75 -17.79
C ASN A 165 9.78 -13.26 -19.18
N ILE A 166 10.77 -13.68 -19.98
CA ILE A 166 10.58 -14.14 -21.35
C ILE A 166 10.72 -15.67 -21.42
N ILE A 167 11.64 -16.23 -20.62
CA ILE A 167 11.93 -17.65 -20.60
C ILE A 167 11.88 -18.13 -19.15
N ASN A 168 11.10 -19.16 -18.90
CA ASN A 168 11.02 -19.82 -17.60
C ASN A 168 11.52 -21.26 -17.71
N GLY A 169 12.22 -21.72 -16.68
CA GLY A 169 12.63 -23.10 -16.48
C GLY A 169 12.45 -23.53 -15.03
N GLY A 170 12.83 -24.75 -14.71
CA GLY A 170 12.79 -25.31 -13.37
C GLY A 170 11.38 -25.30 -12.75
N SER A 171 11.26 -24.85 -11.50
CA SER A 171 9.99 -24.85 -10.75
C SER A 171 8.94 -23.86 -11.27
N HIS A 172 9.30 -22.95 -12.17
CA HIS A 172 8.41 -21.91 -12.70
C HIS A 172 7.83 -22.22 -14.09
N ALA A 173 8.16 -23.39 -14.65
CA ALA A 173 7.67 -23.78 -15.96
C ALA A 173 7.40 -25.27 -16.01
N ASP A 174 6.33 -25.65 -16.70
CA ASP A 174 5.95 -27.03 -16.98
C ASP A 174 6.55 -27.46 -18.33
N ASN A 175 7.88 -27.34 -18.44
CA ASN A 175 8.63 -27.74 -19.62
C ASN A 175 9.92 -28.47 -19.24
N SER A 176 10.59 -29.06 -20.25
CA SER A 176 11.84 -29.79 -20.09
C SER A 176 13.11 -28.93 -20.13
N VAL A 177 12.98 -27.62 -20.12
CA VAL A 177 14.11 -26.69 -20.14
C VAL A 177 14.56 -26.46 -18.71
N ASP A 178 15.75 -26.97 -18.41
CA ASP A 178 16.44 -26.75 -17.14
C ASP A 178 17.37 -25.54 -17.35
N LEU A 179 16.95 -24.40 -16.83
CA LEU A 179 17.75 -23.19 -16.78
C LEU A 179 18.09 -22.95 -15.32
N ASP A 180 19.34 -23.22 -14.96
CA ASP A 180 19.93 -22.86 -13.66
C ASP A 180 20.29 -21.36 -13.58
#